data_e5eeee8146770cbc87c778e47f8e2eaf
#
_entry.id   e5eeee8146770cbc87c778e47f8e2eaf
#
_cell.length_a   1.000
_cell.length_b   1.000
_cell.length_c   1.000
_cell.angle_alpha   90.00
_cell.angle_beta   90.00
_cell.angle_gamma   90.00
#
_symmetry.space_group_name_H-M   'P 1'
#
loop_
_entity.id
_entity.type
_entity.pdbx_description
1 polymer ?
#
loop_
_entity_poly.entity_id
_entity_poly.type
_entity_poly.pdbx_seq_one_letter_code
_entity_poly.pdbx_strand_id
1 'polypeptide(L)'
;MKRLFALLIFLFVLFQFNVKAGGHKSQESAPDYLNSVKITFLSWLSGSTKISYERAFPNIRQSGEICSSLICAGYDKYDNDPLGFTVRYGHKFFLPDKDNISLRGFYLRPEVMYSHYFYNHSTDGRTLANMGALLGTVGYQYVYKRFLADFWVGGGYAIGNPAETHYHHGFELWHWFDRVNTNVAMSFSIRLGICF
;
A
#
# COMPACT_ATOMS: atom_id res chain seq x y z
N MET A 1 18.26 -8.56 11.15
CA MET A 1 17.46 -9.08 10.01
C MET A 1 16.87 -10.46 10.27
N LYS A 2 17.65 -11.49 10.64
CA LYS A 2 17.12 -12.87 10.87
C LYS A 2 16.00 -12.95 11.92
N ARG A 3 16.05 -12.15 13.01
CA ARG A 3 15.01 -12.13 14.07
C ARG A 3 13.70 -11.49 13.63
N LEU A 4 13.75 -10.48 12.74
CA LEU A 4 12.54 -9.83 12.20
C LEU A 4 11.82 -10.76 11.21
N PHE A 5 12.59 -11.50 10.40
CA PHE A 5 12.05 -12.48 9.46
C PHE A 5 11.38 -13.66 10.20
N ALA A 6 11.98 -14.12 11.29
CA ALA A 6 11.38 -15.14 12.15
C ALA A 6 10.09 -14.67 12.82
N LEU A 7 10.01 -13.40 13.23
CA LEU A 7 8.79 -12.82 13.81
C LEU A 7 7.66 -12.72 12.78
N LEU A 8 7.98 -12.34 11.55
CA LEU A 8 7.01 -12.29 10.44
C LEU A 8 6.48 -13.67 10.06
N ILE A 9 7.35 -14.69 10.02
CA ILE A 9 6.93 -16.08 9.78
C ILE A 9 6.08 -16.59 10.95
N PHE A 10 6.43 -16.28 12.19
CA PHE A 10 5.66 -16.65 13.36
C PHE A 10 4.26 -16.02 13.39
N LEU A 11 4.15 -14.74 13.05
CA LEU A 11 2.87 -14.04 12.87
C LEU A 11 2.04 -14.65 11.73
N PHE A 12 2.68 -15.02 10.61
CA PHE A 12 2.01 -15.67 9.49
C PHE A 12 1.49 -17.06 9.86
N VAL A 13 2.26 -17.82 10.62
CA VAL A 13 1.88 -19.16 11.12
C VAL A 13 0.75 -19.05 12.15
N LEU A 14 0.77 -18.08 13.06
CA LEU A 14 -0.32 -17.83 14.01
C LEU A 14 -1.63 -17.46 13.30
N PHE A 15 -1.56 -16.75 12.17
CA PHE A 15 -2.74 -16.39 11.37
C PHE A 15 -3.38 -17.62 10.71
N GLN A 16 -2.58 -18.62 10.35
CA GLN A 16 -3.07 -19.87 9.74
C GLN A 16 -3.83 -20.76 10.74
N PHE A 17 -3.51 -20.73 12.03
CA PHE A 17 -4.14 -21.60 13.01
C PHE A 17 -5.56 -21.20 13.43
N ASN A 18 -6.01 -20.00 13.10
CA ASN A 18 -7.37 -19.54 13.42
C ASN A 18 -8.40 -19.78 12.29
N VAL A 19 -8.01 -20.34 11.18
CA VAL A 19 -8.91 -20.76 10.10
C VAL A 19 -9.31 -22.23 10.26
N LYS A 20 -9.80 -22.62 11.44
CA LYS A 20 -10.54 -23.88 11.58
C LYS A 20 -12.00 -23.64 11.22
N ALA A 21 -12.42 -24.35 10.18
CA ALA A 21 -13.78 -24.43 9.70
C ALA A 21 -14.80 -24.62 10.84
N GLY A 22 -15.42 -23.54 11.26
CA GLY A 22 -16.63 -23.56 12.06
C GLY A 22 -17.80 -23.85 11.13
N GLY A 23 -18.62 -24.86 11.50
CA GLY A 23 -19.73 -25.35 10.72
C GLY A 23 -20.74 -24.28 10.33
N HIS A 24 -21.52 -24.58 9.30
CA HIS A 24 -22.66 -23.84 8.78
C HIS A 24 -23.58 -23.31 9.90
N LYS A 25 -23.30 -22.11 10.36
CA LYS A 25 -24.32 -21.24 10.95
C LYS A 25 -24.74 -20.29 9.83
N SER A 26 -26.05 -20.14 9.66
CA SER A 26 -26.67 -19.13 8.80
C SER A 26 -25.90 -17.83 8.94
N GLN A 27 -25.17 -17.47 7.90
CA GLN A 27 -24.34 -16.29 7.87
C GLN A 27 -25.28 -15.09 7.82
N GLU A 28 -25.38 -14.38 8.94
CA GLU A 28 -25.87 -13.01 8.94
C GLU A 28 -25.07 -12.29 7.84
N SER A 29 -25.75 -11.79 6.81
CA SER A 29 -25.11 -11.15 5.67
C SER A 29 -24.18 -10.06 6.21
N ALA A 30 -22.88 -10.19 5.96
CA ALA A 30 -21.92 -9.20 6.40
C ALA A 30 -22.35 -7.83 5.85
N PRO A 31 -22.35 -6.76 6.67
CA PRO A 31 -22.77 -5.45 6.21
C PRO A 31 -21.91 -5.00 5.04
N ASP A 32 -22.55 -4.54 3.96
CA ASP A 32 -21.89 -4.07 2.76
C ASP A 32 -21.48 -2.61 2.93
N TYR A 33 -20.24 -2.40 3.32
CA TYR A 33 -19.67 -1.07 3.50
C TYR A 33 -19.21 -0.50 2.16
N LEU A 34 -19.47 0.79 1.95
CA LEU A 34 -19.05 1.51 0.73
C LEU A 34 -17.79 2.32 0.92
N ASN A 35 -17.36 2.58 2.14
CA ASN A 35 -16.21 3.44 2.41
C ASN A 35 -15.23 2.74 3.35
N SER A 36 -13.95 3.05 3.19
CA SER A 36 -12.92 2.65 4.14
C SER A 36 -11.82 3.69 4.30
N VAL A 37 -11.23 3.75 5.48
CA VAL A 37 -9.99 4.47 5.75
C VAL A 37 -8.95 3.47 6.19
N LYS A 38 -7.75 3.58 5.62
CA LYS A 38 -6.63 2.65 5.83
C LYS A 38 -5.34 3.39 6.14
N ILE A 39 -4.48 2.74 6.89
CA ILE A 39 -3.10 3.17 7.13
C ILE A 39 -2.15 2.08 6.64
N THR A 40 -1.07 2.48 6.01
CA THR A 40 -0.04 1.53 5.58
C THR A 40 0.72 1.01 6.80
N PHE A 41 0.72 -0.31 6.97
CA PHE A 41 1.37 -0.96 8.09
C PHE A 41 2.88 -0.70 8.09
N LEU A 42 3.41 -0.23 9.20
CA LEU A 42 4.82 0.10 9.41
C LEU A 42 5.43 1.13 8.44
N SER A 43 4.61 1.94 7.74
CA SER A 43 5.14 2.94 6.79
C SER A 43 6.03 3.99 7.47
N TRP A 44 5.77 4.30 8.73
CA TRP A 44 6.57 5.24 9.52
C TRP A 44 8.02 4.77 9.74
N LEU A 45 8.29 3.45 9.68
CA LEU A 45 9.66 2.91 9.73
C LEU A 45 10.46 3.21 8.45
N SER A 46 9.81 3.64 7.40
CA SER A 46 10.41 3.96 6.10
C SER A 46 10.36 5.45 5.77
N GLY A 47 10.27 6.30 6.78
CA GLY A 47 10.37 7.75 6.63
C GLY A 47 9.07 8.45 6.22
N SER A 48 7.92 7.75 6.16
CA SER A 48 6.67 8.39 5.76
C SER A 48 5.45 7.75 6.40
N THR A 49 4.45 8.57 6.74
CA THR A 49 3.14 8.09 7.21
C THR A 49 2.13 8.19 6.07
N LYS A 50 1.43 7.08 5.80
CA LYS A 50 0.54 6.94 4.64
C LYS A 50 -0.86 6.58 5.08
N ILE A 51 -1.81 7.41 4.66
CA ILE A 51 -3.24 7.23 4.92
C ILE A 51 -3.97 7.15 3.58
N SER A 52 -4.92 6.25 3.45
CA SER A 52 -5.76 6.14 2.26
C SER A 52 -7.24 6.11 2.59
N TYR A 53 -8.01 6.68 1.69
CA TYR A 53 -9.47 6.59 1.66
C TYR A 53 -9.90 5.86 0.40
N GLU A 54 -10.78 4.88 0.55
CA GLU A 54 -11.34 4.11 -0.55
C GLU A 54 -12.86 4.18 -0.51
N ARG A 55 -13.46 4.32 -1.71
CA ARG A 55 -14.91 4.28 -1.90
C ARG A 55 -15.29 3.29 -2.97
N ALA A 56 -16.17 2.36 -2.63
CA ALA A 56 -16.80 1.45 -3.58
C ALA A 56 -17.85 2.18 -4.42
N PHE A 57 -18.00 1.79 -5.68
CA PHE A 57 -19.06 2.28 -6.54
C PHE A 57 -20.27 1.35 -6.44
N PRO A 58 -21.45 1.90 -6.13
CA PRO A 58 -22.67 1.10 -6.04
C PRO A 58 -22.93 0.31 -7.33
N ASN A 59 -23.42 -0.91 -7.20
CA ASN A 59 -23.84 -1.80 -8.31
C ASN A 59 -22.73 -2.32 -9.23
N ILE A 60 -21.49 -1.96 -8.98
CA ILE A 60 -20.32 -2.50 -9.71
C ILE A 60 -19.22 -2.90 -8.72
N ARG A 61 -18.50 -3.97 -9.04
CA ARG A 61 -17.40 -4.45 -8.18
C ARG A 61 -16.12 -3.68 -8.44
N GLN A 62 -16.18 -2.36 -8.21
CA GLN A 62 -15.07 -1.45 -8.39
C GLN A 62 -15.00 -0.46 -7.23
N SER A 63 -13.80 0.05 -6.97
CA SER A 63 -13.60 1.15 -6.02
C SER A 63 -12.49 2.08 -6.50
N GLY A 64 -12.58 3.34 -6.07
CA GLY A 64 -11.51 4.32 -6.21
C GLY A 64 -10.82 4.54 -4.87
N GLU A 65 -9.50 4.51 -4.86
CA GLU A 65 -8.68 4.74 -3.67
C GLU A 65 -7.72 5.91 -3.87
N ILE A 66 -7.73 6.86 -2.95
CA ILE A 66 -6.75 7.94 -2.85
C ILE A 66 -5.90 7.67 -1.61
N CYS A 67 -4.57 7.68 -1.78
CA CYS A 67 -3.61 7.60 -0.70
C CYS A 67 -2.77 8.87 -0.67
N SER A 68 -2.64 9.46 0.51
CA SER A 68 -1.74 10.57 0.77
C SER A 68 -0.67 10.13 1.76
N SER A 69 0.55 10.60 1.55
CA SER A 69 1.70 10.32 2.39
C SER A 69 2.40 11.62 2.77
N LEU A 70 2.78 11.75 4.03
CA LEU A 70 3.68 12.78 4.53
C LEU A 70 5.07 12.20 4.69
N ILE A 71 6.04 12.77 3.95
CA ILE A 71 7.45 12.43 3.99
C ILE A 71 8.12 13.40 4.96
N CYS A 72 8.13 13.12 6.18
CA CYS A 72 8.77 13.75 7.34
C CYS A 72 8.25 13.09 8.62
N ALA A 73 7.11 12.41 8.52
CA ALA A 73 6.45 11.75 9.63
C ALA A 73 6.85 10.28 9.67
N GLY A 74 8.10 9.99 10.02
CA GLY A 74 8.62 8.65 10.12
C GLY A 74 10.10 8.65 10.50
N TYR A 75 10.67 7.44 10.63
CA TYR A 75 12.07 7.27 10.98
C TYR A 75 12.97 7.57 9.77
N ASP A 76 13.84 8.56 9.92
CA ASP A 76 14.87 8.89 8.93
C ASP A 76 16.16 8.10 9.24
N LYS A 77 16.40 7.07 8.47
CA LYS A 77 17.57 6.18 8.64
C LYS A 77 18.90 6.86 8.32
N TYR A 78 18.90 7.88 7.46
CA TYR A 78 20.11 8.47 6.90
C TYR A 78 20.30 9.94 7.29
N ASP A 79 19.45 10.45 8.17
CA ASP A 79 19.52 11.82 8.68
C ASP A 79 19.49 12.89 7.57
N ASN A 80 18.66 12.65 6.58
CA ASN A 80 18.54 13.50 5.40
C ASN A 80 17.44 14.57 5.52
N ASP A 81 16.75 14.66 6.65
CA ASP A 81 15.66 15.60 6.92
C ASP A 81 14.66 15.71 5.75
N PRO A 82 14.05 14.61 5.29
CA PRO A 82 13.15 14.66 4.16
C PRO A 82 11.86 15.39 4.52
N LEU A 83 11.41 16.26 3.62
CA LEU A 83 10.15 16.99 3.78
C LEU A 83 9.38 17.02 2.46
N GLY A 84 8.19 16.46 2.46
CA GLY A 84 7.35 16.48 1.28
C GLY A 84 6.12 15.59 1.38
N PHE A 85 5.57 15.26 0.23
CA PHE A 85 4.36 14.45 0.14
C PHE A 85 4.37 13.50 -1.05
N THR A 86 3.53 12.47 -0.94
CA THR A 86 3.17 11.59 -2.06
C THR A 86 1.66 11.52 -2.15
N VAL A 87 1.14 11.55 -3.37
CA VAL A 87 -0.28 11.29 -3.66
C VAL A 87 -0.36 10.13 -4.63
N ARG A 88 -1.29 9.21 -4.38
CA ARG A 88 -1.56 8.04 -5.22
C ARG A 88 -3.06 7.94 -5.46
N TYR A 89 -3.42 7.57 -6.67
CA TYR A 89 -4.77 7.15 -7.01
C TYR A 89 -4.72 5.77 -7.64
N GLY A 90 -5.51 4.84 -7.11
CA GLY A 90 -5.68 3.51 -7.64
C GLY A 90 -7.16 3.20 -7.89
N HIS A 91 -7.45 2.59 -9.02
CA HIS A 91 -8.80 2.10 -9.32
C HIS A 91 -8.82 0.59 -9.22
N LYS A 92 -9.60 0.03 -8.30
CA LYS A 92 -9.70 -1.41 -8.08
C LYS A 92 -10.85 -2.01 -8.85
N PHE A 93 -10.56 -3.11 -9.54
CA PHE A 93 -11.52 -3.98 -10.22
C PHE A 93 -11.55 -5.30 -9.45
N PHE A 94 -12.56 -5.50 -8.62
CA PHE A 94 -12.71 -6.72 -7.85
C PHE A 94 -13.24 -7.87 -8.71
N LEU A 95 -12.60 -9.03 -8.59
CA LEU A 95 -13.07 -10.24 -9.23
C LEU A 95 -14.40 -10.70 -8.57
N PRO A 96 -15.26 -11.41 -9.31
CA PRO A 96 -16.49 -11.97 -8.77
C PRO A 96 -16.21 -12.83 -7.53
N ASP A 97 -16.97 -12.61 -6.46
CA ASP A 97 -16.93 -13.39 -5.23
C ASP A 97 -18.36 -13.87 -4.89
N LYS A 98 -18.46 -15.01 -4.20
CA LYS A 98 -19.75 -15.64 -3.85
C LYS A 98 -20.60 -14.74 -2.97
N ASP A 99 -19.98 -14.02 -2.05
CA ASP A 99 -20.68 -13.18 -1.07
C ASP A 99 -21.02 -11.77 -1.61
N ASN A 100 -20.48 -11.41 -2.78
CA ASN A 100 -20.68 -10.13 -3.47
C ASN A 100 -20.51 -8.88 -2.61
N ILE A 101 -19.61 -8.91 -1.63
CA ILE A 101 -19.32 -7.80 -0.72
C ILE A 101 -18.45 -6.76 -1.46
N SER A 102 -18.83 -5.47 -1.43
CA SER A 102 -18.28 -4.42 -2.28
C SER A 102 -16.76 -4.18 -2.12
N LEU A 103 -16.23 -4.21 -0.90
CA LEU A 103 -14.82 -3.94 -0.62
C LEU A 103 -14.03 -5.21 -0.27
N ARG A 104 -14.43 -6.38 -0.78
CA ARG A 104 -13.79 -7.65 -0.45
C ARG A 104 -13.46 -8.48 -1.69
N GLY A 105 -12.31 -9.15 -1.67
CA GLY A 105 -11.92 -10.13 -2.67
C GLY A 105 -10.61 -9.80 -3.36
N PHE A 106 -10.27 -10.61 -4.35
CA PHE A 106 -9.16 -10.35 -5.26
C PHE A 106 -9.47 -9.18 -6.18
N TYR A 107 -8.47 -8.38 -6.48
CA TYR A 107 -8.62 -7.24 -7.38
C TYR A 107 -7.40 -7.03 -8.26
N LEU A 108 -7.64 -6.36 -9.39
CA LEU A 108 -6.63 -5.70 -10.22
C LEU A 108 -6.71 -4.21 -9.96
N ARG A 109 -5.57 -3.53 -9.87
CA ARG A 109 -5.52 -2.09 -9.62
C ARG A 109 -4.47 -1.41 -10.49
N PRO A 110 -4.85 -0.74 -11.58
CA PRO A 110 -4.04 0.32 -12.16
C PRO A 110 -3.92 1.47 -11.17
N GLU A 111 -2.73 2.05 -11.10
CA GLU A 111 -2.41 3.08 -10.13
C GLU A 111 -1.49 4.13 -10.74
N VAL A 112 -1.75 5.39 -10.40
CA VAL A 112 -0.86 6.52 -10.69
C VAL A 112 -0.37 7.10 -9.37
N MET A 113 0.91 7.46 -9.33
CA MET A 113 1.56 8.04 -8.16
C MET A 113 2.36 9.27 -8.57
N TYR A 114 2.34 10.28 -7.71
CA TYR A 114 3.23 11.43 -7.78
C TYR A 114 3.83 11.70 -6.40
N SER A 115 5.12 11.99 -6.36
CA SER A 115 5.87 12.32 -5.16
C SER A 115 6.72 13.55 -5.37
N HIS A 116 6.70 14.41 -4.35
CA HIS A 116 7.45 15.67 -4.32
C HIS A 116 8.02 15.87 -2.92
N TYR A 117 9.35 15.91 -2.78
CA TYR A 117 9.97 16.13 -1.50
C TYR A 117 11.37 16.70 -1.62
N PHE A 118 11.80 17.40 -0.58
CA PHE A 118 13.16 17.89 -0.38
C PHE A 118 13.87 16.94 0.58
N TYR A 119 15.18 16.81 0.41
CA TYR A 119 16.05 16.08 1.32
C TYR A 119 17.46 16.67 1.29
N ASN A 120 18.24 16.45 2.34
CA ASN A 120 19.62 16.90 2.40
C ASN A 120 20.52 15.83 1.77
N HIS A 121 21.18 16.19 0.66
CA HIS A 121 22.20 15.35 0.04
C HIS A 121 23.58 15.69 0.59
N SER A 122 24.42 14.69 0.79
CA SER A 122 25.72 14.85 1.45
C SER A 122 26.70 15.80 0.71
N THR A 123 26.56 15.95 -0.60
CA THR A 123 27.44 16.77 -1.44
C THR A 123 26.78 18.06 -1.92
N ASP A 124 25.47 18.02 -2.21
CA ASP A 124 24.78 19.08 -2.96
C ASP A 124 23.86 19.94 -2.06
N GLY A 125 23.85 19.65 -0.75
CA GLY A 125 22.96 20.32 0.18
C GLY A 125 21.49 19.93 -0.01
N ARG A 126 20.55 20.89 0.14
CA ARG A 126 19.12 20.62 0.04
C ARG A 126 18.68 20.41 -1.40
N THR A 127 18.33 19.17 -1.72
CA THR A 127 17.97 18.71 -3.06
C THR A 127 16.48 18.43 -3.17
N LEU A 128 15.90 18.69 -4.36
CA LEU A 128 14.51 18.40 -4.67
C LEU A 128 14.40 17.08 -5.45
N ALA A 129 13.52 16.20 -4.98
CA ALA A 129 13.15 14.98 -5.70
C ALA A 129 11.70 15.06 -6.18
N ASN A 130 11.51 14.76 -7.46
CA ASN A 130 10.20 14.62 -8.11
C ASN A 130 10.14 13.25 -8.78
N MET A 131 9.05 12.53 -8.56
CA MET A 131 8.83 11.25 -9.20
C MET A 131 7.36 11.04 -9.55
N GLY A 132 7.11 10.55 -10.75
CA GLY A 132 5.83 9.99 -11.17
C GLY A 132 5.94 8.49 -11.39
N ALA A 133 4.88 7.74 -11.15
CA ALA A 133 4.84 6.31 -11.47
C ALA A 133 3.46 5.88 -11.98
N LEU A 134 3.48 4.94 -12.93
CA LEU A 134 2.32 4.20 -13.39
C LEU A 134 2.53 2.73 -13.04
N LEU A 135 1.62 2.17 -12.27
CA LEU A 135 1.73 0.83 -11.70
C LEU A 135 0.50 -0.01 -12.04
N GLY A 136 0.73 -1.31 -12.23
CA GLY A 136 -0.31 -2.32 -12.27
C GLY A 136 -0.12 -3.27 -11.08
N THR A 137 -1.10 -3.39 -10.22
CA THR A 137 -1.02 -4.23 -9.02
C THR A 137 -2.15 -5.23 -8.97
N VAL A 138 -1.87 -6.37 -8.35
CA VAL A 138 -2.86 -7.39 -7.97
C VAL A 138 -2.86 -7.48 -6.46
N GLY A 139 -4.03 -7.69 -5.89
CA GLY A 139 -4.14 -7.75 -4.44
C GLY A 139 -5.35 -8.50 -3.97
N TYR A 140 -5.41 -8.65 -2.66
CA TYR A 140 -6.55 -9.23 -1.96
C TYR A 140 -6.94 -8.36 -0.78
N GLN A 141 -8.22 -7.98 -0.73
CA GLN A 141 -8.79 -7.19 0.34
C GLN A 141 -9.71 -8.08 1.18
N TYR A 142 -9.35 -8.21 2.45
CA TYR A 142 -10.11 -8.95 3.44
C TYR A 142 -10.91 -7.99 4.31
N VAL A 143 -12.21 -8.26 4.46
CA VAL A 143 -13.10 -7.51 5.35
C VAL A 143 -13.73 -8.46 6.35
N TYR A 144 -13.56 -8.16 7.62
CA TYR A 144 -14.21 -8.86 8.73
C TYR A 144 -14.88 -7.86 9.66
N LYS A 145 -16.21 -7.89 9.71
CA LYS A 145 -16.98 -6.82 10.37
C LYS A 145 -16.57 -5.47 9.78
N ARG A 146 -16.07 -4.56 10.60
CA ARG A 146 -15.56 -3.25 10.17
C ARG A 146 -14.05 -3.24 9.89
N PHE A 147 -13.33 -4.28 10.29
CA PHE A 147 -11.90 -4.36 10.07
C PHE A 147 -11.60 -4.72 8.61
N LEU A 148 -10.59 -4.06 8.06
CA LEU A 148 -10.12 -4.28 6.70
C LEU A 148 -8.59 -4.50 6.71
N ALA A 149 -8.16 -5.52 5.97
CA ALA A 149 -6.75 -5.76 5.65
C ALA A 149 -6.61 -5.87 4.12
N ASP A 150 -5.67 -5.12 3.56
CA ASP A 150 -5.43 -4.99 2.12
C ASP A 150 -3.98 -5.32 1.81
N PHE A 151 -3.77 -6.29 0.92
CA PHE A 151 -2.46 -6.80 0.53
C PHE A 151 -2.32 -6.71 -0.97
N TRP A 152 -1.20 -6.18 -1.47
CA TRP A 152 -0.95 -6.16 -2.91
C TRP A 152 0.52 -6.29 -3.25
N VAL A 153 0.74 -6.68 -4.50
CA VAL A 153 2.04 -6.70 -5.16
C VAL A 153 1.83 -6.33 -6.63
N GLY A 154 2.80 -5.70 -7.21
CA GLY A 154 2.77 -5.37 -8.63
C GLY A 154 4.01 -4.62 -9.07
N GLY A 155 3.94 -4.07 -10.26
CA GLY A 155 5.03 -3.33 -10.83
C GLY A 155 4.56 -2.36 -11.91
N GLY A 156 5.52 -1.59 -12.42
CA GLY A 156 5.25 -0.61 -13.46
C GLY A 156 6.46 0.21 -13.82
N TYR A 157 6.20 1.43 -14.22
CA TYR A 157 7.20 2.35 -14.74
C TYR A 157 7.22 3.63 -13.90
N ALA A 158 8.41 4.03 -13.45
CA ALA A 158 8.61 5.26 -12.71
C ALA A 158 9.49 6.23 -13.49
N ILE A 159 9.12 7.51 -13.44
CA ILE A 159 9.82 8.63 -14.09
C ILE A 159 10.23 9.60 -13.00
N GLY A 160 11.45 10.08 -13.07
CA GLY A 160 11.98 11.04 -12.10
C GLY A 160 13.44 10.74 -11.79
N ASN A 161 13.90 11.12 -10.62
CA ASN A 161 15.23 10.78 -10.15
C ASN A 161 15.22 9.47 -9.34
N PRO A 162 15.35 8.28 -9.96
CA PRO A 162 15.09 7.00 -9.32
C PRO A 162 16.11 6.62 -8.25
N ALA A 163 17.38 7.01 -8.41
CA ALA A 163 18.46 6.59 -7.52
C ALA A 163 18.28 7.08 -6.09
N GLU A 164 17.55 8.17 -5.90
CA GLU A 164 17.44 8.85 -4.62
C GLU A 164 16.00 8.87 -4.09
N THR A 165 15.01 8.61 -4.95
CA THR A 165 13.59 8.72 -4.59
C THR A 165 12.99 7.46 -3.96
N HIS A 166 13.52 6.27 -4.23
CA HIS A 166 12.99 5.01 -3.67
C HIS A 166 13.05 4.96 -2.15
N TYR A 167 13.96 5.70 -1.58
CA TYR A 167 14.31 5.70 -0.19
C TYR A 167 13.18 6.16 0.74
N HIS A 168 12.41 7.17 0.32
CA HIS A 168 11.33 7.75 1.11
C HIS A 168 9.94 7.19 0.76
N HIS A 169 9.87 6.25 -0.17
CA HIS A 169 8.61 5.61 -0.55
C HIS A 169 8.31 4.34 0.27
N GLY A 170 9.29 3.90 1.05
CA GLY A 170 9.18 2.74 1.91
C GLY A 170 8.89 1.45 1.15
N PHE A 171 8.09 0.59 1.78
CA PHE A 171 7.74 -0.70 1.19
C PHE A 171 6.76 -0.60 0.00
N GLU A 172 6.15 0.54 -0.24
CA GLU A 172 5.11 0.68 -1.25
C GLU A 172 5.62 0.89 -2.66
N LEU A 173 6.86 1.35 -2.82
CA LEU A 173 7.49 1.50 -4.11
C LEU A 173 8.96 1.15 -4.00
N TRP A 174 9.42 0.28 -4.85
CA TRP A 174 10.81 -0.11 -4.94
C TRP A 174 11.24 -0.13 -6.40
N HIS A 175 12.37 0.53 -6.71
CA HIS A 175 13.01 0.40 -8.02
C HIS A 175 13.78 -0.91 -8.08
N TRP A 176 13.41 -1.76 -9.03
CA TRP A 176 14.18 -2.97 -9.28
C TRP A 176 15.37 -2.62 -10.16
N PHE A 177 16.57 -3.01 -9.74
CA PHE A 177 17.81 -2.79 -10.46
C PHE A 177 18.30 -1.34 -10.52
N ASP A 178 18.45 -0.73 -9.38
CA ASP A 178 19.05 0.58 -9.16
C ASP A 178 20.44 0.76 -9.85
N ARG A 179 21.13 -0.34 -10.12
CA ARG A 179 22.45 -0.35 -10.76
C ARG A 179 22.44 -0.23 -12.28
N VAL A 180 21.30 -0.30 -12.93
CA VAL A 180 21.19 -0.39 -14.40
C VAL A 180 20.38 0.75 -15.01
N ASN A 181 20.08 1.81 -14.26
CA ASN A 181 19.30 2.97 -14.73
C ASN A 181 17.96 2.58 -15.37
N THR A 182 17.25 1.64 -14.76
CA THR A 182 15.94 1.18 -15.24
C THR A 182 14.84 1.95 -14.53
N ASN A 183 13.83 2.34 -15.30
CA ASN A 183 12.62 2.97 -14.77
C ASN A 183 11.58 1.94 -14.28
N VAL A 184 11.97 0.69 -14.12
CA VAL A 184 11.09 -0.38 -13.63
C VAL A 184 10.92 -0.22 -12.13
N ALA A 185 9.69 -0.18 -11.67
CA ALA A 185 9.33 -0.07 -10.26
C ALA A 185 8.53 -1.28 -9.82
N MET A 186 8.72 -1.71 -8.58
CA MET A 186 7.87 -2.69 -7.89
C MET A 186 7.10 -1.99 -6.78
N SER A 187 5.87 -2.43 -6.56
CA SER A 187 5.04 -1.97 -5.45
C SER A 187 4.48 -3.17 -4.69
N PHE A 188 4.62 -3.17 -3.39
CA PHE A 188 3.96 -4.12 -2.51
C PHE A 188 3.70 -3.47 -1.16
N SER A 189 2.62 -3.84 -0.51
CA SER A 189 2.32 -3.31 0.82
C SER A 189 1.22 -4.08 1.52
N ILE A 190 1.06 -3.74 2.78
CA ILE A 190 -0.01 -4.17 3.66
C ILE A 190 -0.64 -2.92 4.25
N ARG A 191 -1.96 -2.77 4.12
CA ARG A 191 -2.74 -1.72 4.78
C ARG A 191 -3.77 -2.33 5.71
N LEU A 192 -3.94 -1.69 6.84
CA LEU A 192 -4.97 -2.03 7.81
C LEU A 192 -5.93 -0.85 7.93
N GLY A 193 -7.21 -1.13 8.09
CA GLY A 193 -8.22 -0.08 8.11
C GLY A 193 -9.55 -0.49 8.67
N ILE A 194 -10.49 0.44 8.58
CA ILE A 194 -11.88 0.27 8.99
C ILE A 194 -12.83 0.66 7.86
N CYS A 195 -13.92 -0.10 7.75
CA CYS A 195 -15.03 0.16 6.82
C CYS A 195 -16.20 0.84 7.54
N PHE A 196 -16.95 1.69 6.79
CA PHE A 196 -18.14 2.40 7.26
C PHE A 196 -19.08 2.80 6.12
#